data_964fbba23b04f0592687ee4d4045b668
#
_entry.id   964fbba23b04f0592687ee4d4045b668
#
_cell.length_a   1.000
_cell.length_b   1.000
_cell.length_c   1.000
_cell.angle_alpha   90.00
_cell.angle_beta   90.00
_cell.angle_gamma   90.00
#
_symmetry.space_group_name_H-M   'P 1'
#
loop_
_entity.id
_entity.type
_entity.pdbx_description
1 polymer ?
#
loop_
_entity_poly.entity_id
_entity_poly.type
_entity_poly.pdbx_seq_one_letter_code
_entity_poly.pdbx_strand_id
1 'polypeptide(L)'
;MKILVTGASGFIGSYVCKYLLDRGDEVVGLDNINAYYDVNLKYGRLKTLGIRCEKIDWYKFVRSDKYEHFHFIRMNLEDKQALQMLFANEYFDKVVNLAAQAGVRYSIENPYAYVESNIDGFLNLLEGCRHYQVKHLVYASSSSVYGLNGKVPFSEKDSIAHPVSLYAATKKTNELMAHTYSHLYGIPSTGLRFFTVYGPWGRPDMSPFLFADAMLHGRAIKVFNNGDMLRDFTYIDDIVEGVLRVIDHIPSSNPSWSGQIPDPSSSTAPYKIYNIGNSHPV
;
A
#
# COMPACT_ATOMS: atom_id res chain seq x y z
N MET A 1 7.29 -19.03 1.15
CA MET A 1 5.98 -18.69 1.80
C MET A 1 5.00 -18.32 0.71
N LYS A 2 3.69 -18.48 0.95
CA LYS A 2 2.66 -18.01 0.03
C LYS A 2 2.11 -16.66 0.45
N ILE A 3 2.27 -15.65 -0.40
CA ILE A 3 2.02 -14.25 -0.06
C ILE A 3 1.01 -13.64 -1.03
N LEU A 4 -0.07 -13.07 -0.51
CA LEU A 4 -0.97 -12.21 -1.29
C LEU A 4 -0.40 -10.79 -1.33
N VAL A 5 -0.18 -10.27 -2.54
CA VAL A 5 0.18 -8.86 -2.76
C VAL A 5 -0.96 -8.18 -3.51
N THR A 6 -1.69 -7.28 -2.83
CA THR A 6 -2.70 -6.47 -3.49
C THR A 6 -2.09 -5.19 -4.05
N GLY A 7 -2.66 -4.64 -5.12
CA GLY A 7 -2.03 -3.54 -5.84
C GLY A 7 -0.82 -3.99 -6.69
N ALA A 8 -0.80 -5.25 -7.12
CA ALA A 8 0.33 -5.88 -7.80
C ALA A 8 0.67 -5.25 -9.16
N SER A 9 -0.26 -4.58 -9.84
CA SER A 9 0.00 -3.79 -11.05
C SER A 9 0.39 -2.33 -10.74
N GLY A 10 0.36 -1.95 -9.45
CA GLY A 10 0.78 -0.64 -8.98
C GLY A 10 2.30 -0.47 -8.98
N PHE A 11 2.79 0.76 -8.74
CA PHE A 11 4.22 1.06 -8.74
C PHE A 11 4.96 0.24 -7.67
N ILE A 12 4.65 0.41 -6.40
CA ILE A 12 5.34 -0.30 -5.31
C ILE A 12 5.02 -1.80 -5.38
N GLY A 13 3.75 -2.16 -5.66
CA GLY A 13 3.30 -3.56 -5.67
C GLY A 13 4.03 -4.43 -6.69
N SER A 14 4.29 -3.92 -7.89
CA SER A 14 5.03 -4.67 -8.91
C SER A 14 6.48 -4.95 -8.51
N TYR A 15 7.15 -4.01 -7.86
CA TYR A 15 8.49 -4.22 -7.32
C TYR A 15 8.49 -5.20 -6.15
N VAL A 16 7.54 -5.08 -5.22
CA VAL A 16 7.41 -6.03 -4.10
C VAL A 16 7.18 -7.44 -4.64
N CYS A 17 6.28 -7.63 -5.61
CA CYS A 17 6.09 -8.93 -6.27
C CYS A 17 7.41 -9.45 -6.84
N LYS A 18 8.13 -8.62 -7.62
CA LYS A 18 9.40 -9.00 -8.23
C LYS A 18 10.42 -9.52 -7.18
N TYR A 19 10.65 -8.74 -6.12
CA TYR A 19 11.65 -9.09 -5.12
C TYR A 19 11.27 -10.32 -4.29
N LEU A 20 9.97 -10.50 -3.98
CA LEU A 20 9.48 -11.72 -3.33
C LEU A 20 9.69 -12.96 -4.20
N LEU A 21 9.42 -12.84 -5.50
CA LEU A 21 9.62 -13.91 -6.48
C LEU A 21 11.12 -14.23 -6.69
N ASP A 22 11.97 -13.19 -6.78
CA ASP A 22 13.43 -13.37 -6.89
C ASP A 22 14.00 -14.04 -5.61
N ARG A 23 13.35 -13.88 -4.46
CA ARG A 23 13.66 -14.54 -3.19
C ARG A 23 13.16 -15.98 -3.12
N GLY A 24 12.30 -16.42 -4.04
CA GLY A 24 11.74 -17.77 -4.10
C GLY A 24 10.43 -17.95 -3.33
N ASP A 25 9.71 -16.88 -3.01
CA ASP A 25 8.37 -16.96 -2.45
C ASP A 25 7.32 -17.28 -3.54
N GLU A 26 6.21 -17.89 -3.15
CA GLU A 26 5.01 -18.01 -3.97
C GLU A 26 4.17 -16.75 -3.80
N VAL A 27 3.84 -16.09 -4.91
CA VAL A 27 3.10 -14.81 -4.88
C VAL A 27 1.81 -14.91 -5.68
N VAL A 28 0.72 -14.51 -5.05
CA VAL A 28 -0.52 -14.20 -5.73
C VAL A 28 -0.66 -12.67 -5.79
N GLY A 29 -0.57 -12.12 -6.99
CA GLY A 29 -0.79 -10.70 -7.24
C GLY A 29 -2.25 -10.42 -7.53
N LEU A 30 -2.85 -9.44 -6.84
CA LEU A 30 -4.22 -8.98 -7.05
C LEU A 30 -4.24 -7.49 -7.41
N ASP A 31 -4.99 -7.13 -8.45
CA ASP A 31 -5.25 -5.72 -8.82
C ASP A 31 -6.52 -5.64 -9.66
N ASN A 32 -7.25 -4.54 -9.59
CA ASN A 32 -8.43 -4.34 -10.44
C ASN A 32 -8.09 -3.65 -11.78
N ILE A 33 -6.87 -3.15 -11.93
CA ILE A 33 -6.40 -2.42 -13.12
C ILE A 33 -7.34 -1.23 -13.43
N ASN A 34 -7.68 -0.43 -12.39
CA ASN A 34 -8.53 0.73 -12.59
C ASN A 34 -7.88 1.80 -13.49
N ALA A 35 -8.71 2.62 -14.11
CA ALA A 35 -8.30 3.66 -15.06
C ALA A 35 -7.98 5.01 -14.38
N TYR A 36 -7.56 5.03 -13.13
CA TYR A 36 -7.15 6.26 -12.43
C TYR A 36 -6.01 6.99 -13.17
N TYR A 37 -5.11 6.24 -13.77
CA TYR A 37 -4.13 6.72 -14.76
C TYR A 37 -4.02 5.69 -15.89
N ASP A 38 -3.21 5.99 -16.92
CA ASP A 38 -3.07 5.13 -18.10
C ASP A 38 -2.82 3.65 -17.70
N VAL A 39 -3.77 2.80 -18.04
CA VAL A 39 -3.72 1.37 -17.74
C VAL A 39 -2.57 0.63 -18.43
N ASN A 40 -2.05 1.17 -19.54
CA ASN A 40 -0.90 0.61 -20.23
C ASN A 40 0.34 0.57 -19.34
N LEU A 41 0.48 1.52 -18.40
CA LEU A 41 1.55 1.51 -17.42
C LEU A 41 1.41 0.33 -16.45
N LYS A 42 0.17 -0.01 -16.05
CA LYS A 42 -0.11 -1.18 -15.21
C LYS A 42 0.16 -2.49 -15.94
N TYR A 43 -0.28 -2.58 -17.20
CA TYR A 43 0.04 -3.72 -18.06
C TYR A 43 1.54 -3.86 -18.30
N GLY A 44 2.26 -2.74 -18.51
CA GLY A 44 3.71 -2.74 -18.64
C GLY A 44 4.41 -3.36 -17.45
N ARG A 45 4.01 -2.97 -16.21
CA ARG A 45 4.55 -3.56 -14.97
C ARG A 45 4.25 -5.05 -14.86
N LEU A 46 3.02 -5.48 -15.15
CA LEU A 46 2.65 -6.91 -15.16
C LEU A 46 3.45 -7.70 -16.21
N LYS A 47 3.70 -7.11 -17.38
CA LYS A 47 4.54 -7.73 -18.42
C LYS A 47 5.97 -7.96 -17.93
N THR A 48 6.56 -7.06 -17.13
CA THR A 48 7.90 -7.28 -16.54
C THR A 48 7.93 -8.47 -15.59
N LEU A 49 6.78 -8.80 -15.00
CA LEU A 49 6.56 -9.97 -14.14
C LEU A 49 6.13 -11.24 -14.92
N GLY A 50 6.13 -11.18 -16.27
CA GLY A 50 5.79 -12.31 -17.11
C GLY A 50 4.29 -12.60 -17.24
N ILE A 51 3.42 -11.66 -16.90
CA ILE A 51 1.97 -11.82 -17.09
C ILE A 51 1.60 -11.39 -18.51
N ARG A 52 0.92 -12.29 -19.23
CA ARG A 52 0.35 -12.02 -20.56
C ARG A 52 -0.93 -11.21 -20.41
N CYS A 53 -0.87 -9.93 -20.79
CA CYS A 53 -1.98 -9.00 -20.58
C CYS A 53 -3.25 -9.37 -21.33
N GLU A 54 -3.13 -10.02 -22.49
CA GLU A 54 -4.23 -10.53 -23.30
C GLU A 54 -4.99 -11.69 -22.66
N LYS A 55 -4.43 -12.34 -21.65
CA LYS A 55 -5.07 -13.41 -20.87
C LYS A 55 -5.78 -12.92 -19.62
N ILE A 56 -5.62 -11.62 -19.26
CA ILE A 56 -6.22 -11.06 -18.06
C ILE A 56 -7.71 -10.91 -18.25
N ASP A 57 -8.47 -11.58 -17.39
CA ASP A 57 -9.92 -11.47 -17.30
C ASP A 57 -10.33 -11.39 -15.82
N TRP A 58 -11.52 -10.89 -15.55
CA TRP A 58 -12.04 -10.80 -14.19
C TRP A 58 -12.15 -12.18 -13.52
N TYR A 59 -11.67 -12.26 -12.28
CA TYR A 59 -11.75 -13.46 -11.42
C TYR A 59 -11.01 -14.70 -11.95
N LYS A 60 -10.16 -14.55 -12.97
CA LYS A 60 -9.37 -15.64 -13.51
C LYS A 60 -7.90 -15.46 -13.20
N PHE A 61 -7.27 -16.56 -12.77
CA PHE A 61 -5.82 -16.57 -12.59
C PHE A 61 -5.09 -16.59 -13.93
N VAL A 62 -4.05 -15.77 -14.01
CA VAL A 62 -3.05 -15.80 -15.08
C VAL A 62 -1.71 -16.17 -14.48
N ARG A 63 -1.15 -17.31 -14.91
CA ARG A 63 0.20 -17.73 -14.50
C ARG A 63 1.25 -16.94 -15.27
N SER A 64 2.32 -16.58 -14.60
CA SER A 64 3.49 -15.95 -15.22
C SER A 64 4.25 -16.94 -16.10
N ASP A 65 4.72 -16.46 -17.26
CA ASP A 65 5.64 -17.21 -18.12
C ASP A 65 7.11 -17.07 -17.66
N LYS A 66 7.40 -16.14 -16.73
CA LYS A 66 8.75 -15.84 -16.26
C LYS A 66 9.02 -16.40 -14.85
N TYR A 67 8.04 -16.34 -13.96
CA TYR A 67 8.15 -16.79 -12.59
C TYR A 67 7.16 -17.93 -12.33
N GLU A 68 7.65 -19.12 -12.13
CA GLU A 68 6.82 -20.33 -11.96
C GLU A 68 5.81 -20.19 -10.81
N HIS A 69 6.20 -19.51 -9.75
CA HIS A 69 5.41 -19.33 -8.52
C HIS A 69 4.66 -18.01 -8.46
N PHE A 70 4.39 -17.39 -9.63
CA PHE A 70 3.59 -16.16 -9.71
C PHE A 70 2.28 -16.37 -10.45
N HIS A 71 1.18 -16.05 -9.77
CA HIS A 71 -0.15 -15.98 -10.36
C HIS A 71 -0.72 -14.57 -10.14
N PHE A 72 -1.37 -14.05 -11.17
CA PHE A 72 -2.07 -12.77 -11.11
C PHE A 72 -3.57 -12.99 -11.25
N ILE A 73 -4.37 -12.26 -10.46
CA ILE A 73 -5.82 -12.23 -10.57
C ILE A 73 -6.33 -10.79 -10.63
N ARG A 74 -7.21 -10.51 -11.60
CA ARG A 74 -7.92 -9.25 -11.68
C ARG A 74 -9.18 -9.30 -10.83
N MET A 75 -9.23 -8.49 -9.76
CA MET A 75 -10.34 -8.49 -8.79
C MET A 75 -10.42 -7.16 -8.05
N ASN A 76 -11.62 -6.75 -7.64
CA ASN A 76 -11.82 -5.65 -6.71
C ASN A 76 -11.72 -6.14 -5.27
N LEU A 77 -11.14 -5.34 -4.36
CA LEU A 77 -11.12 -5.65 -2.92
C LEU A 77 -12.51 -5.50 -2.28
N GLU A 78 -13.35 -4.63 -2.80
CA GLU A 78 -14.73 -4.42 -2.36
C GLU A 78 -15.65 -5.61 -2.69
N ASP A 79 -15.27 -6.51 -3.58
CA ASP A 79 -16.00 -7.75 -3.83
C ASP A 79 -15.74 -8.76 -2.70
N LYS A 80 -16.54 -8.63 -1.64
CA LYS A 80 -16.44 -9.45 -0.43
C LYS A 80 -16.47 -10.94 -0.73
N GLN A 81 -17.40 -11.39 -1.58
CA GLN A 81 -17.58 -12.82 -1.85
C GLN A 81 -16.38 -13.40 -2.59
N ALA A 82 -15.94 -12.73 -3.65
CA ALA A 82 -14.81 -13.19 -4.44
C ALA A 82 -13.51 -13.17 -3.61
N LEU A 83 -13.29 -12.15 -2.77
CA LEU A 83 -12.11 -12.08 -1.92
C LEU A 83 -12.09 -13.18 -0.85
N GLN A 84 -13.24 -13.49 -0.23
CA GLN A 84 -13.34 -14.60 0.72
C GLN A 84 -13.07 -15.95 0.06
N MET A 85 -13.59 -16.17 -1.16
CA MET A 85 -13.29 -17.39 -1.93
C MET A 85 -11.80 -17.49 -2.27
N LEU A 86 -11.14 -16.36 -2.59
CA LEU A 86 -9.70 -16.35 -2.83
C LEU A 86 -8.93 -16.80 -1.58
N PHE A 87 -9.23 -16.25 -0.40
CA PHE A 87 -8.59 -16.68 0.84
C PHE A 87 -8.86 -18.16 1.19
N ALA A 88 -10.10 -18.63 0.95
CA ALA A 88 -10.50 -20.02 1.22
C ALA A 88 -9.72 -21.03 0.37
N ASN A 89 -9.36 -20.67 -0.86
CA ASN A 89 -8.71 -21.58 -1.80
C ASN A 89 -7.18 -21.51 -1.72
N GLU A 90 -6.62 -20.34 -1.37
CA GLU A 90 -5.19 -20.09 -1.53
C GLU A 90 -4.38 -20.23 -0.23
N TYR A 91 -4.99 -20.11 0.95
CA TYR A 91 -4.35 -20.27 2.27
C TYR A 91 -3.05 -19.46 2.42
N PHE A 92 -3.15 -18.13 2.36
CA PHE A 92 -1.99 -17.24 2.44
C PHE A 92 -1.30 -17.27 3.81
N ASP A 93 0.04 -17.39 3.81
CA ASP A 93 0.84 -17.20 5.02
C ASP A 93 0.84 -15.73 5.47
N LYS A 94 1.03 -14.81 4.51
CA LYS A 94 1.12 -13.36 4.76
C LYS A 94 0.36 -12.58 3.70
N VAL A 95 -0.05 -11.37 4.05
CA VAL A 95 -0.73 -10.45 3.13
C VAL A 95 0.01 -9.12 3.12
N VAL A 96 0.27 -8.59 1.92
CA VAL A 96 0.84 -7.26 1.69
C VAL A 96 -0.19 -6.42 0.94
N ASN A 97 -0.89 -5.56 1.66
CA ASN A 97 -1.94 -4.71 1.08
C ASN A 97 -1.38 -3.36 0.62
N LEU A 98 -1.10 -3.25 -0.67
CA LEU A 98 -0.67 -2.01 -1.33
C LEU A 98 -1.77 -1.43 -2.25
N ALA A 99 -2.86 -2.16 -2.46
CA ALA A 99 -4.01 -1.67 -3.19
C ALA A 99 -4.72 -0.58 -2.41
N ALA A 100 -4.99 0.51 -3.09
CA ALA A 100 -5.81 1.61 -2.60
C ALA A 100 -6.18 2.53 -3.76
N GLN A 101 -7.29 3.25 -3.63
CA GLN A 101 -7.44 4.49 -4.38
C GLN A 101 -6.48 5.51 -3.80
N ALA A 102 -5.50 5.92 -4.59
CA ALA A 102 -4.44 6.85 -4.19
C ALA A 102 -4.67 8.25 -4.79
N GLY A 103 -3.91 9.25 -4.32
CA GLY A 103 -4.00 10.63 -4.81
C GLY A 103 -4.80 11.54 -3.88
N VAL A 104 -4.10 12.50 -3.24
CA VAL A 104 -4.74 13.44 -2.30
C VAL A 104 -5.79 14.31 -3.01
N ARG A 105 -5.48 14.80 -4.23
CA ARG A 105 -6.37 15.72 -4.97
C ARG A 105 -7.59 15.00 -5.52
N TYR A 106 -7.41 13.83 -6.08
CA TYR A 106 -8.51 13.05 -6.64
C TYR A 106 -9.56 12.67 -5.58
N SER A 107 -9.18 12.64 -4.29
CA SER A 107 -10.14 12.40 -3.20
C SER A 107 -11.16 13.53 -3.02
N ILE A 108 -10.91 14.72 -3.60
CA ILE A 108 -11.87 15.83 -3.66
C ILE A 108 -12.85 15.65 -4.80
N GLU A 109 -12.38 15.10 -5.92
CA GLU A 109 -13.17 14.92 -7.15
C GLU A 109 -14.07 13.68 -7.09
N ASN A 110 -13.54 12.58 -6.54
CA ASN A 110 -14.26 11.30 -6.45
C ASN A 110 -14.09 10.67 -5.05
N PRO A 111 -14.79 11.18 -4.01
CA PRO A 111 -14.64 10.69 -2.64
C PRO A 111 -15.12 9.25 -2.44
N TYR A 112 -16.14 8.80 -3.17
CA TYR A 112 -16.72 7.47 -3.03
C TYR A 112 -15.73 6.35 -3.36
N ALA A 113 -14.90 6.52 -4.39
CA ALA A 113 -13.87 5.55 -4.74
C ALA A 113 -12.86 5.31 -3.59
N TYR A 114 -12.67 6.30 -2.71
CA TYR A 114 -11.81 6.15 -1.53
C TYR A 114 -12.48 5.38 -0.40
N VAL A 115 -13.78 5.55 -0.20
CA VAL A 115 -14.54 4.77 0.79
C VAL A 115 -14.62 3.32 0.33
N GLU A 116 -15.07 3.08 -0.89
CA GLU A 116 -15.21 1.73 -1.46
C GLU A 116 -13.88 0.96 -1.41
N SER A 117 -12.83 1.51 -2.00
CA SER A 117 -11.55 0.78 -2.10
C SER A 117 -10.77 0.74 -0.79
N ASN A 118 -10.67 1.89 -0.07
CA ASN A 118 -9.77 2.00 1.08
C ASN A 118 -10.43 1.60 2.40
N ILE A 119 -11.75 1.64 2.51
CA ILE A 119 -12.48 1.27 3.73
C ILE A 119 -13.13 -0.10 3.55
N ASP A 120 -14.08 -0.22 2.62
CA ASP A 120 -14.82 -1.47 2.41
C ASP A 120 -13.89 -2.58 1.92
N GLY A 121 -13.02 -2.29 0.93
CA GLY A 121 -12.02 -3.23 0.46
C GLY A 121 -11.02 -3.66 1.55
N PHE A 122 -10.59 -2.72 2.40
CA PHE A 122 -9.69 -3.04 3.50
C PHE A 122 -10.38 -3.86 4.59
N LEU A 123 -11.66 -3.59 4.89
CA LEU A 123 -12.45 -4.40 5.81
C LEU A 123 -12.56 -5.85 5.31
N ASN A 124 -12.88 -6.05 4.03
CA ASN A 124 -12.97 -7.38 3.45
C ASN A 124 -11.64 -8.15 3.55
N LEU A 125 -10.52 -7.44 3.37
CA LEU A 125 -9.18 -8.02 3.52
C LEU A 125 -8.89 -8.43 4.98
N LEU A 126 -9.24 -7.59 5.96
CA LEU A 126 -9.09 -7.88 7.38
C LEU A 126 -9.92 -9.10 7.80
N GLU A 127 -11.15 -9.23 7.31
CA GLU A 127 -11.99 -10.41 7.54
C GLU A 127 -11.37 -11.67 6.89
N GLY A 128 -10.80 -11.56 5.69
CA GLY A 128 -10.01 -12.64 5.09
C GLY A 128 -8.84 -13.06 5.97
N CYS A 129 -8.05 -12.10 6.46
CA CYS A 129 -6.92 -12.38 7.34
C CYS A 129 -7.37 -13.06 8.66
N ARG A 130 -8.51 -12.61 9.24
CA ARG A 130 -9.08 -13.17 10.45
C ARG A 130 -9.54 -14.61 10.28
N HIS A 131 -10.35 -14.89 9.26
CA HIS A 131 -10.99 -16.19 9.07
C HIS A 131 -10.00 -17.27 8.61
N TYR A 132 -8.94 -16.88 7.90
CA TYR A 132 -7.94 -17.81 7.35
C TYR A 132 -6.58 -17.72 8.05
N GLN A 133 -6.55 -17.13 9.27
CA GLN A 133 -5.40 -17.14 10.19
C GLN A 133 -4.08 -16.69 9.54
N VAL A 134 -4.14 -15.58 8.80
CA VAL A 134 -2.95 -14.98 8.21
C VAL A 134 -1.94 -14.60 9.31
N LYS A 135 -0.69 -15.02 9.15
CA LYS A 135 0.36 -14.85 10.15
C LYS A 135 0.88 -13.41 10.27
N HIS A 136 0.73 -12.62 9.23
CA HIS A 136 1.14 -11.21 9.21
C HIS A 136 0.44 -10.43 8.11
N LEU A 137 -0.20 -9.33 8.46
CA LEU A 137 -0.72 -8.32 7.55
C LEU A 137 0.22 -7.11 7.53
N VAL A 138 0.83 -6.82 6.38
CA VAL A 138 1.54 -5.57 6.11
C VAL A 138 0.66 -4.70 5.22
N TYR A 139 0.47 -3.43 5.54
CA TYR A 139 -0.40 -2.56 4.75
C TYR A 139 0.16 -1.16 4.55
N ALA A 140 -0.14 -0.57 3.39
CA ALA A 140 0.25 0.79 3.06
C ALA A 140 -0.62 1.80 3.80
N SER A 141 -0.02 2.56 4.72
CA SER A 141 -0.48 3.86 5.17
C SER A 141 0.20 4.97 4.32
N SER A 142 0.29 6.18 4.82
CA SER A 142 0.86 7.32 4.10
C SER A 142 1.34 8.41 5.06
N SER A 143 2.40 9.12 4.70
CA SER A 143 2.82 10.33 5.42
C SER A 143 1.75 11.44 5.44
N SER A 144 0.78 11.39 4.52
CA SER A 144 -0.36 12.34 4.53
C SER A 144 -1.22 12.27 5.78
N VAL A 145 -1.16 11.18 6.57
CA VAL A 145 -1.86 11.06 7.87
C VAL A 145 -1.39 12.09 8.90
N TYR A 146 -0.17 12.61 8.76
CA TYR A 146 0.34 13.66 9.65
C TYR A 146 -0.42 14.98 9.53
N GLY A 147 -1.06 15.24 8.37
CA GLY A 147 -2.00 16.35 8.18
C GLY A 147 -1.42 17.71 8.56
N LEU A 148 -2.01 18.36 9.58
CA LEU A 148 -1.62 19.69 10.08
C LEU A 148 -0.46 19.66 11.09
N ASN A 149 0.24 18.55 11.29
CA ASN A 149 1.38 18.53 12.21
C ASN A 149 2.47 19.49 11.72
N GLY A 150 2.84 20.44 12.57
CA GLY A 150 3.92 21.40 12.29
C GLY A 150 5.30 20.94 12.77
N LYS A 151 5.39 19.86 13.55
CA LYS A 151 6.65 19.33 14.04
C LYS A 151 7.34 18.50 12.95
N VAL A 152 8.59 18.80 12.65
CA VAL A 152 9.46 18.05 11.76
C VAL A 152 10.76 17.70 12.48
N PRO A 153 11.35 16.52 12.24
CA PRO A 153 10.85 15.42 11.43
C PRO A 153 9.61 14.76 12.05
N PHE A 154 8.74 14.19 11.20
CA PHE A 154 7.57 13.43 11.65
C PHE A 154 7.99 12.15 12.35
N SER A 155 7.36 11.84 13.48
CA SER A 155 7.56 10.63 14.25
C SER A 155 6.30 9.77 14.24
N GLU A 156 6.45 8.45 14.25
CA GLU A 156 5.32 7.51 14.39
C GLU A 156 4.55 7.72 15.69
N LYS A 157 5.20 8.32 16.70
CA LYS A 157 4.60 8.68 18.00
C LYS A 157 3.77 9.96 17.97
N ASP A 158 3.84 10.74 16.89
CA ASP A 158 3.08 11.97 16.78
C ASP A 158 1.59 11.68 16.57
N SER A 159 0.73 12.50 17.18
CA SER A 159 -0.71 12.45 16.94
C SER A 159 -1.03 12.75 15.48
N ILE A 160 -1.95 12.01 14.89
CA ILE A 160 -2.42 12.17 13.52
C ILE A 160 -3.91 12.52 13.48
N ALA A 161 -4.37 13.35 14.43
CA ALA A 161 -5.79 13.65 14.62
C ALA A 161 -6.42 14.59 13.57
N HIS A 162 -5.61 15.31 12.78
CA HIS A 162 -6.08 16.37 11.88
C HIS A 162 -5.65 16.13 10.42
N PRO A 163 -6.18 15.06 9.74
CA PRO A 163 -5.93 14.86 8.32
C PRO A 163 -6.54 15.99 7.49
N VAL A 164 -5.88 16.39 6.40
CA VAL A 164 -6.31 17.49 5.53
C VAL A 164 -6.87 17.02 4.18
N SER A 165 -7.12 15.75 4.02
CA SER A 165 -7.76 15.17 2.84
C SER A 165 -8.51 13.90 3.20
N LEU A 166 -9.53 13.56 2.40
CA LEU A 166 -10.24 12.30 2.58
C LEU A 166 -9.31 11.09 2.39
N TYR A 167 -8.37 11.17 1.44
CA TYR A 167 -7.33 10.14 1.31
C TYR A 167 -6.57 9.91 2.63
N ALA A 168 -6.09 10.97 3.25
CA ALA A 168 -5.38 10.87 4.54
C ALA A 168 -6.30 10.31 5.63
N ALA A 169 -7.56 10.72 5.66
CA ALA A 169 -8.56 10.19 6.60
C ALA A 169 -8.77 8.68 6.42
N THR A 170 -8.91 8.20 5.16
CA THR A 170 -9.06 6.75 4.90
C THR A 170 -7.80 5.98 5.30
N LYS A 171 -6.59 6.51 5.09
CA LYS A 171 -5.36 5.85 5.52
C LYS A 171 -5.23 5.80 7.04
N LYS A 172 -5.60 6.86 7.74
CA LYS A 172 -5.71 6.82 9.20
C LYS A 172 -6.73 5.80 9.67
N THR A 173 -7.89 5.71 9.01
CA THR A 173 -8.91 4.71 9.30
C THR A 173 -8.36 3.29 9.13
N ASN A 174 -7.52 3.03 8.11
CA ASN A 174 -6.87 1.73 7.96
C ASN A 174 -5.98 1.40 9.18
N GLU A 175 -5.22 2.36 9.73
CA GLU A 175 -4.42 2.15 10.94
C GLU A 175 -5.31 1.80 12.14
N LEU A 176 -6.45 2.49 12.33
CA LEU A 176 -7.39 2.21 13.41
C LEU A 176 -8.07 0.84 13.26
N MET A 177 -8.50 0.48 12.05
CA MET A 177 -9.11 -0.81 11.77
C MET A 177 -8.12 -1.95 11.99
N ALA A 178 -6.89 -1.84 11.49
CA ALA A 178 -5.85 -2.85 11.67
C ALA A 178 -5.51 -3.04 13.16
N HIS A 179 -5.38 -1.95 13.93
CA HIS A 179 -5.17 -2.03 15.36
C HIS A 179 -6.34 -2.75 16.07
N THR A 180 -7.59 -2.41 15.70
CA THR A 180 -8.79 -3.06 16.27
C THR A 180 -8.77 -4.56 16.01
N TYR A 181 -8.44 -5.00 14.80
CA TYR A 181 -8.35 -6.43 14.45
C TYR A 181 -7.16 -7.13 15.13
N SER A 182 -6.03 -6.44 15.27
CA SER A 182 -4.91 -6.95 16.08
C SER A 182 -5.32 -7.16 17.54
N HIS A 183 -6.06 -6.21 18.11
CA HIS A 183 -6.50 -6.28 19.51
C HIS A 183 -7.55 -7.38 19.74
N LEU A 184 -8.58 -7.44 18.91
CA LEU A 184 -9.71 -8.37 19.09
C LEU A 184 -9.37 -9.80 18.69
N TYR A 185 -8.56 -9.98 17.65
CA TYR A 185 -8.35 -11.29 17.01
C TYR A 185 -6.90 -11.74 16.99
N GLY A 186 -5.98 -10.93 17.55
CA GLY A 186 -4.56 -11.28 17.61
C GLY A 186 -3.85 -11.30 16.26
N ILE A 187 -4.40 -10.64 15.23
CA ILE A 187 -3.79 -10.61 13.89
C ILE A 187 -2.56 -9.70 13.94
N PRO A 188 -1.34 -10.23 13.71
CA PRO A 188 -0.15 -9.39 13.63
C PRO A 188 -0.25 -8.44 12.44
N SER A 189 -0.18 -7.12 12.69
CA SER A 189 -0.38 -6.10 11.66
C SER A 189 0.67 -5.01 11.71
N THR A 190 1.25 -4.69 10.55
CA THR A 190 2.23 -3.60 10.43
C THR A 190 1.80 -2.61 9.36
N GLY A 191 1.60 -1.35 9.76
CA GLY A 191 1.31 -0.25 8.85
C GLY A 191 2.58 0.50 8.44
N LEU A 192 2.68 0.86 7.17
CA LEU A 192 3.82 1.56 6.59
C LEU A 192 3.38 2.93 6.08
N ARG A 193 3.83 4.01 6.74
CA ARG A 193 3.62 5.39 6.31
C ARG A 193 4.66 5.74 5.26
N PHE A 194 4.35 5.50 3.99
CA PHE A 194 5.23 5.87 2.89
C PHE A 194 5.26 7.38 2.69
N PHE A 195 6.48 7.90 2.47
CA PHE A 195 6.70 9.26 1.98
C PHE A 195 6.66 9.29 0.45
N THR A 196 7.29 10.26 -0.20
CA THR A 196 7.20 10.40 -1.65
C THR A 196 8.11 9.40 -2.36
N VAL A 197 7.52 8.35 -2.92
CA VAL A 197 8.28 7.31 -3.62
C VAL A 197 8.51 7.70 -5.08
N TYR A 198 9.74 7.55 -5.56
CA TYR A 198 10.11 7.79 -6.95
C TYR A 198 10.98 6.66 -7.51
N GLY A 199 11.12 6.62 -8.83
CA GLY A 199 11.93 5.64 -9.55
C GLY A 199 11.30 5.19 -10.86
N PRO A 200 11.97 4.28 -11.61
CA PRO A 200 11.43 3.73 -12.85
C PRO A 200 10.04 3.10 -12.63
N TRP A 201 9.20 3.18 -13.64
CA TRP A 201 7.79 2.73 -13.55
C TRP A 201 6.95 3.49 -12.52
N GLY A 202 7.42 4.67 -12.04
CA GLY A 202 6.70 5.49 -11.08
C GLY A 202 5.32 5.92 -11.55
N ARG A 203 4.55 6.50 -10.64
CA ARG A 203 3.19 6.97 -10.94
C ARG A 203 3.23 8.27 -11.75
N PRO A 204 2.46 8.39 -12.85
CA PRO A 204 2.51 9.56 -13.71
C PRO A 204 1.88 10.82 -13.08
N ASP A 205 1.05 10.65 -12.05
CA ASP A 205 0.40 11.74 -11.29
C ASP A 205 1.30 12.34 -10.19
N MET A 206 2.55 11.87 -10.05
CA MET A 206 3.52 12.40 -9.09
C MET A 206 4.38 13.48 -9.73
N SER A 207 4.81 14.47 -8.91
CA SER A 207 5.53 15.66 -9.38
C SER A 207 6.74 15.38 -10.28
N PRO A 208 7.61 14.38 -10.05
CA PRO A 208 8.73 14.14 -10.95
C PRO A 208 8.30 13.85 -12.38
N PHE A 209 7.24 13.04 -12.56
CA PHE A 209 6.72 12.69 -13.88
C PHE A 209 5.91 13.82 -14.51
N LEU A 210 5.06 14.51 -13.71
CA LEU A 210 4.30 15.66 -14.18
C LEU A 210 5.21 16.78 -14.68
N PHE A 211 6.31 17.04 -13.98
CA PHE A 211 7.26 18.08 -14.34
C PHE A 211 8.10 17.66 -15.57
N ALA A 212 8.60 16.43 -15.59
CA ALA A 212 9.34 15.90 -16.73
C ALA A 212 8.50 15.94 -18.01
N ASP A 213 7.26 15.48 -17.95
CA ASP A 213 6.34 15.49 -19.08
C ASP A 213 6.01 16.91 -19.54
N ALA A 214 5.77 17.84 -18.61
CA ALA A 214 5.52 19.24 -18.95
C ALA A 214 6.74 19.89 -19.63
N MET A 215 7.95 19.65 -19.12
CA MET A 215 9.20 20.17 -19.69
C MET A 215 9.46 19.61 -21.10
N LEU A 216 9.27 18.31 -21.30
CA LEU A 216 9.48 17.66 -22.61
C LEU A 216 8.53 18.19 -23.70
N HIS A 217 7.33 18.64 -23.30
CA HIS A 217 6.31 19.17 -24.22
C HIS A 217 6.22 20.70 -24.21
N GLY A 218 7.15 21.41 -23.57
CA GLY A 218 7.14 22.88 -23.51
C GLY A 218 5.91 23.47 -22.79
N ARG A 219 5.29 22.71 -21.86
CA ARG A 219 4.13 23.15 -21.09
C ARG A 219 4.53 23.80 -19.77
N ALA A 220 3.76 24.78 -19.33
CA ALA A 220 3.95 25.42 -18.03
C ALA A 220 3.72 24.45 -16.87
N ILE A 221 4.59 24.54 -15.85
CA ILE A 221 4.46 23.79 -14.60
C ILE A 221 3.68 24.63 -13.58
N LYS A 222 2.67 24.03 -12.93
CA LYS A 222 2.00 24.65 -11.79
C LYS A 222 2.86 24.48 -10.54
N VAL A 223 3.43 25.59 -10.06
CA VAL A 223 4.14 25.64 -8.78
C VAL A 223 3.16 26.09 -7.69
N PHE A 224 3.00 25.28 -6.65
CA PHE A 224 2.14 25.59 -5.52
C PHE A 224 2.97 26.20 -4.39
N ASN A 225 2.31 27.05 -3.57
CA ASN A 225 2.94 27.75 -2.44
C ASN A 225 4.28 28.41 -2.83
N ASN A 226 4.36 29.00 -4.04
CA ASN A 226 5.55 29.65 -4.59
C ASN A 226 6.83 28.76 -4.56
N GLY A 227 6.68 27.44 -4.48
CA GLY A 227 7.78 26.49 -4.37
C GLY A 227 8.28 26.26 -2.93
N ASP A 228 7.74 26.97 -1.96
CA ASP A 228 8.08 26.78 -0.54
C ASP A 228 7.40 25.51 0.03
N MET A 229 7.96 24.36 -0.35
CA MET A 229 7.47 23.04 0.06
C MET A 229 8.63 22.05 0.12
N LEU A 230 8.80 21.41 1.26
CA LEU A 230 9.74 20.30 1.41
C LEU A 230 9.07 18.95 1.14
N ARG A 231 9.79 18.04 0.50
CA ARG A 231 9.38 16.66 0.26
C ARG A 231 10.52 15.71 0.56
N ASP A 232 10.22 14.65 1.29
CA ASP A 232 11.12 13.52 1.44
C ASP A 232 10.89 12.56 0.26
N PHE A 233 11.86 12.51 -0.65
CA PHE A 233 11.85 11.60 -1.80
C PHE A 233 12.65 10.36 -1.47
N THR A 234 12.01 9.19 -1.60
CA THR A 234 12.64 7.89 -1.32
C THR A 234 12.63 7.03 -2.57
N TYR A 235 13.80 6.51 -2.93
CA TYR A 235 13.93 5.67 -4.12
C TYR A 235 13.21 4.33 -3.96
N ILE A 236 12.68 3.80 -5.05
CA ILE A 236 11.81 2.61 -5.01
C ILE A 236 12.49 1.39 -4.38
N ASP A 237 13.78 1.16 -4.64
CA ASP A 237 14.47 -0.02 -4.10
C ASP A 237 14.60 0.07 -2.57
N ASP A 238 14.84 1.26 -2.00
CA ASP A 238 14.88 1.48 -0.55
C ASP A 238 13.52 1.24 0.10
N ILE A 239 12.46 1.67 -0.56
CA ILE A 239 11.07 1.40 -0.13
C ILE A 239 10.81 -0.11 -0.10
N VAL A 240 11.18 -0.82 -1.16
CA VAL A 240 10.93 -2.26 -1.27
C VAL A 240 11.76 -3.04 -0.26
N GLU A 241 13.01 -2.65 -0.05
CA GLU A 241 13.85 -3.23 1.01
C GLU A 241 13.18 -3.08 2.39
N GLY A 242 12.66 -1.89 2.70
CA GLY A 242 11.90 -1.64 3.93
C GLY A 242 10.67 -2.54 4.05
N VAL A 243 9.90 -2.70 2.98
CA VAL A 243 8.72 -3.58 2.94
C VAL A 243 9.11 -5.05 3.19
N LEU A 244 10.16 -5.54 2.53
CA LEU A 244 10.63 -6.92 2.66
C LEU A 244 11.09 -7.22 4.10
N ARG A 245 11.87 -6.33 4.70
CA ARG A 245 12.29 -6.48 6.11
C ARG A 245 11.10 -6.53 7.05
N VAL A 246 10.09 -5.70 6.83
CA VAL A 246 8.87 -5.69 7.63
C VAL A 246 8.07 -6.96 7.43
N ILE A 247 7.94 -7.47 6.19
CA ILE A 247 7.25 -8.76 5.93
C ILE A 247 7.84 -9.87 6.80
N ASP A 248 9.16 -9.87 7.00
CA ASP A 248 9.84 -10.92 7.77
C ASP A 248 9.86 -10.64 9.28
N HIS A 249 9.58 -9.42 9.71
CA HIS A 249 9.54 -9.01 11.10
C HIS A 249 8.11 -8.89 11.63
N ILE A 250 7.53 -10.02 12.05
CA ILE A 250 6.17 -10.08 12.60
C ILE A 250 6.11 -9.29 13.92
N PRO A 251 5.20 -8.31 14.08
CA PRO A 251 5.13 -7.53 15.30
C PRO A 251 4.62 -8.37 16.48
N SER A 252 5.15 -8.11 17.65
CA SER A 252 4.68 -8.65 18.92
C SER A 252 4.04 -7.57 19.78
N SER A 253 3.31 -8.00 20.80
CA SER A 253 2.79 -7.09 21.84
C SER A 253 3.91 -6.28 22.48
N ASN A 254 3.66 -4.99 22.75
CA ASN A 254 4.54 -4.14 23.50
C ASN A 254 4.15 -4.17 25.00
N PRO A 255 4.85 -4.92 25.87
CA PRO A 255 4.48 -5.05 27.28
C PRO A 255 4.71 -3.77 28.09
N SER A 256 5.50 -2.84 27.57
CA SER A 256 5.75 -1.53 28.20
C SER A 256 4.74 -0.44 27.77
N TRP A 257 3.81 -0.75 26.88
CA TRP A 257 2.81 0.21 26.43
C TRP A 257 1.83 0.56 27.57
N SER A 258 1.55 1.86 27.73
CA SER A 258 0.65 2.37 28.75
C SER A 258 -0.43 3.26 28.15
N GLY A 259 -1.68 3.02 28.51
CA GLY A 259 -2.81 3.87 28.14
C GLY A 259 -2.80 5.27 28.78
N GLN A 260 -1.93 5.51 29.78
CA GLN A 260 -1.72 6.85 30.36
C GLN A 260 -0.86 7.76 29.45
N ILE A 261 0.09 7.17 28.72
CA ILE A 261 0.91 7.85 27.74
C ILE A 261 0.94 6.95 26.48
N PRO A 262 -0.15 6.95 25.72
CA PRO A 262 -0.30 6.00 24.61
C PRO A 262 0.65 6.33 23.46
N ASP A 263 1.50 5.37 23.09
CA ASP A 263 2.29 5.41 21.87
C ASP A 263 1.40 4.92 20.71
N PRO A 264 1.02 5.78 19.74
CA PRO A 264 0.13 5.39 18.65
C PRO A 264 0.77 4.45 17.63
N SER A 265 2.08 4.26 17.69
CA SER A 265 2.81 3.37 16.77
C SER A 265 2.87 1.92 17.21
N SER A 266 2.43 1.61 18.44
CA SER A 266 2.43 0.26 19.03
C SER A 266 1.30 0.12 20.04
N SER A 267 1.06 -1.09 20.54
CA SER A 267 0.12 -1.32 21.65
C SER A 267 0.42 -2.64 22.35
N THR A 268 -0.44 -3.02 23.28
CA THR A 268 -0.44 -4.38 23.88
C THR A 268 -0.88 -5.46 22.92
N ALA A 269 -1.41 -5.10 21.73
CA ALA A 269 -1.67 -6.03 20.63
C ALA A 269 -0.44 -6.20 19.73
N PRO A 270 -0.37 -7.25 18.89
CA PRO A 270 0.70 -7.44 17.92
C PRO A 270 0.57 -6.45 16.73
N TYR A 271 0.80 -5.18 17.00
CA TYR A 271 0.58 -4.06 16.10
C TYR A 271 1.78 -3.12 16.07
N LYS A 272 2.17 -2.67 14.88
CA LYS A 272 3.26 -1.72 14.71
C LYS A 272 3.05 -0.78 13.52
N ILE A 273 3.49 0.47 13.66
CA ILE A 273 3.59 1.46 12.58
C ILE A 273 5.05 1.84 12.37
N TYR A 274 5.45 1.98 11.11
CA TYR A 274 6.76 2.52 10.72
C TYR A 274 6.61 3.62 9.66
N ASN A 275 7.42 4.65 9.78
CA ASN A 275 7.70 5.55 8.67
C ASN A 275 8.68 4.88 7.70
N ILE A 276 8.41 4.97 6.41
CA ILE A 276 9.33 4.54 5.35
C ILE A 276 9.64 5.75 4.47
N GLY A 277 10.81 6.32 4.69
CA GLY A 277 11.29 7.53 4.03
C GLY A 277 12.82 7.63 4.08
N ASN A 278 13.37 8.58 3.34
CA ASN A 278 14.82 8.81 3.24
C ASN A 278 15.35 9.71 4.38
N SER A 279 14.48 10.41 5.10
CA SER A 279 14.82 11.37 6.17
C SER A 279 15.70 12.54 5.71
N HIS A 280 15.69 12.86 4.42
CA HIS A 280 16.42 13.98 3.80
C HIS A 280 15.48 14.76 2.89
N PRO A 281 14.61 15.62 3.43
CA PRO A 281 13.68 16.42 2.63
C PRO A 281 14.40 17.47 1.80
N VAL A 282 13.95 17.64 0.56
CA VAL A 282 14.41 18.63 -0.42
C VAL A 282 13.28 19.54 -0.87
#